data_796e6f6d7e35e2ad8b95c76a3d17cc40
#
_entry.id   796e6f6d7e35e2ad8b95c76a3d17cc40
#
_cell.length_a   1.000
_cell.length_b   1.000
_cell.length_c   1.000
_cell.angle_alpha   90.00
_cell.angle_beta   90.00
_cell.angle_gamma   90.00
#
_symmetry.space_group_name_H-M   'P 1'
#
loop_
_entity.id
_entity.type
_entity.pdbx_description
1 polymer ?
#
loop_
_entity_poly.entity_id
_entity_poly.type
_entity_poly.pdbx_seq_one_letter_code
_entity_poly.pdbx_strand_id
1 'polypeptide(L)'
;MKHFFKASKLFYVSLLVSTHAVLTHSCNDDLPANSYYTFTGEMMSDYLKSREDFSLFKRIVERAGQMDFLASRGALTFFPPINSGVEKFLQEKGYASVEEIPASYCDTLVKACLVARTAFTYNFAQTQQENNTLDLPLIIQTSGDTVDANGMTLSIINRQAAIINELKNDSVENGVVHPVDRVLVPNKSLGSSLLDQKHDEYTIFYEALRRTA
;
A
#
# COMPACT_ATOMS: atom_id res chain seq x y z
N MET A 1 -39.79 33.51 -60.22
CA MET A 1 -39.57 32.32 -59.41
C MET A 1 -38.15 31.72 -59.44
N LYS A 2 -37.34 31.92 -60.47
CA LYS A 2 -35.98 31.33 -60.54
C LYS A 2 -34.88 31.98 -59.65
N HIS A 3 -35.09 33.21 -59.22
CA HIS A 3 -34.11 33.93 -58.37
C HIS A 3 -34.25 33.63 -56.87
N PHE A 4 -35.41 33.21 -56.39
CA PHE A 4 -35.66 32.87 -54.98
C PHE A 4 -34.97 31.54 -54.61
N PHE A 5 -34.88 30.61 -55.53
CA PHE A 5 -34.23 29.29 -55.27
C PHE A 5 -32.68 29.34 -55.22
N LYS A 6 -32.08 30.35 -55.90
CA LYS A 6 -30.62 30.54 -55.80
C LYS A 6 -30.16 31.16 -54.46
N ALA A 7 -30.91 32.11 -53.96
CA ALA A 7 -30.61 32.73 -52.68
C ALA A 7 -30.73 31.74 -51.47
N SER A 8 -31.76 30.88 -51.54
CA SER A 8 -31.95 29.81 -50.53
C SER A 8 -30.79 28.81 -50.44
N LYS A 9 -30.31 28.34 -51.60
CA LYS A 9 -29.17 27.40 -51.65
C LYS A 9 -27.85 28.03 -51.15
N LEU A 10 -27.61 29.31 -51.41
CA LEU A 10 -26.44 30.00 -50.87
C LEU A 10 -26.52 30.13 -49.34
N PHE A 11 -27.72 30.37 -48.81
CA PHE A 11 -27.94 30.48 -47.38
C PHE A 11 -27.71 29.16 -46.63
N TYR A 12 -28.17 28.02 -47.19
CA TYR A 12 -27.89 26.72 -46.62
C TYR A 12 -26.43 26.29 -46.71
N VAL A 13 -25.72 26.62 -47.78
CA VAL A 13 -24.29 26.36 -47.89
C VAL A 13 -23.48 27.23 -46.93
N SER A 14 -23.85 28.51 -46.75
CA SER A 14 -23.21 29.39 -45.76
C SER A 14 -23.44 28.90 -44.32
N LEU A 15 -24.64 28.41 -43.98
CA LEU A 15 -24.98 27.88 -42.66
C LEU A 15 -24.24 26.60 -42.39
N LEU A 16 -24.09 25.67 -43.39
CA LEU A 16 -23.32 24.43 -43.26
C LEU A 16 -21.82 24.70 -43.09
N VAL A 17 -21.24 25.67 -43.77
CA VAL A 17 -19.82 26.04 -43.61
C VAL A 17 -19.56 26.66 -42.23
N SER A 18 -20.51 27.50 -41.70
CA SER A 18 -20.34 28.09 -40.38
C SER A 18 -20.48 27.07 -39.25
N THR A 19 -21.31 26.02 -39.39
CA THR A 19 -21.42 24.95 -38.38
C THR A 19 -20.19 24.04 -38.39
N HIS A 20 -19.55 23.82 -39.50
CA HIS A 20 -18.29 23.05 -39.58
C HIS A 20 -17.11 23.81 -38.97
N ALA A 21 -17.06 25.14 -39.09
CA ALA A 21 -16.00 25.95 -38.52
C ALA A 21 -16.05 25.98 -36.99
N VAL A 22 -17.22 25.81 -36.36
CA VAL A 22 -17.36 25.75 -34.86
C VAL A 22 -16.95 24.39 -34.31
N LEU A 23 -17.05 23.30 -35.10
CA LEU A 23 -16.69 21.95 -34.63
C LEU A 23 -15.20 21.63 -34.69
N THR A 24 -14.39 22.46 -35.35
CA THR A 24 -12.93 22.21 -35.46
C THR A 24 -12.10 22.95 -34.40
N HIS A 25 -12.72 23.71 -33.49
CA HIS A 25 -12.01 24.43 -32.42
C HIS A 25 -11.95 23.64 -31.08
N SER A 26 -12.31 22.36 -31.11
CA SER A 26 -12.32 21.54 -29.91
C SER A 26 -11.14 20.56 -29.90
N CYS A 27 -9.92 21.02 -29.94
CA CYS A 27 -8.71 20.27 -29.55
C CYS A 27 -7.47 21.17 -29.70
N ASN A 28 -7.46 22.33 -29.03
CA ASN A 28 -6.20 23.02 -28.76
C ASN A 28 -6.10 23.22 -27.25
N ASP A 29 -6.23 22.12 -26.52
CA ASP A 29 -5.69 22.04 -25.18
C ASP A 29 -4.19 21.76 -25.30
N ASP A 30 -3.44 22.75 -25.78
CA ASP A 30 -2.04 22.84 -25.41
C ASP A 30 -2.00 23.08 -23.91
N LEU A 31 -2.02 21.97 -23.15
CA LEU A 31 -1.75 22.00 -21.73
C LEU A 31 -0.43 22.76 -21.54
N PRO A 32 -0.37 23.81 -20.72
CA PRO A 32 0.86 24.54 -20.48
C PRO A 32 1.97 23.53 -20.17
N ALA A 33 3.20 23.76 -20.64
CA ALA A 33 4.32 22.84 -20.48
C ALA A 33 4.58 22.44 -18.99
N ASN A 34 4.10 23.25 -18.05
CA ASN A 34 4.10 23.01 -16.60
C ASN A 34 2.94 22.12 -16.12
N SER A 35 1.97 21.75 -16.97
CA SER A 35 0.90 20.82 -16.62
C SER A 35 1.24 19.37 -16.93
N TYR A 36 2.37 19.11 -17.58
CA TYR A 36 2.96 17.78 -17.51
C TYR A 36 3.32 17.54 -16.05
N TYR A 37 2.60 16.61 -15.42
CA TYR A 37 2.84 16.15 -14.07
C TYR A 37 4.30 15.66 -13.99
N THR A 38 5.20 16.57 -13.70
CA THR A 38 6.59 16.24 -13.35
C THR A 38 6.49 15.60 -11.98
N PHE A 39 6.72 14.32 -11.93
CA PHE A 39 6.78 13.53 -10.72
C PHE A 39 7.88 14.11 -9.83
N THR A 40 7.51 14.99 -8.90
CA THR A 40 8.41 15.69 -7.98
C THR A 40 8.17 15.26 -6.54
N GLY A 41 7.25 14.32 -6.33
CA GLY A 41 6.88 13.86 -5.02
C GLY A 41 7.79 12.76 -4.47
N GLU A 42 7.75 12.59 -3.17
CA GLU A 42 8.49 11.57 -2.44
C GLU A 42 7.91 10.18 -2.75
N MET A 43 8.76 9.23 -3.19
CA MET A 43 8.41 7.82 -3.34
C MET A 43 8.56 7.07 -2.00
N MET A 44 7.98 5.87 -1.87
CA MET A 44 8.17 5.03 -0.67
C MET A 44 9.64 4.72 -0.41
N SER A 45 10.47 4.57 -1.45
CA SER A 45 11.90 4.41 -1.31
C SER A 45 12.58 5.64 -0.70
N ASP A 46 12.12 6.84 -1.09
CA ASP A 46 12.68 8.10 -0.59
C ASP A 46 12.18 8.40 0.83
N TYR A 47 10.94 7.99 1.12
CA TYR A 47 10.40 8.00 2.47
C TYR A 47 11.29 7.27 3.47
N LEU A 48 11.76 6.06 3.10
CA LEU A 48 12.68 5.29 3.94
C LEU A 48 14.08 5.88 4.01
N LYS A 49 14.55 6.54 2.94
CA LYS A 49 15.90 7.13 2.89
C LYS A 49 15.99 8.42 3.71
N SER A 50 14.92 9.22 3.72
CA SER A 50 14.90 10.56 4.33
C SER A 50 14.68 10.54 5.85
N ARG A 51 14.22 9.40 6.41
CA ARG A 51 13.81 9.30 7.83
C ARG A 51 14.66 8.30 8.59
N GLU A 52 15.39 8.77 9.60
CA GLU A 52 16.28 7.96 10.45
C GLU A 52 15.53 6.85 11.22
N ASP A 53 14.25 7.08 11.56
CA ASP A 53 13.41 6.12 12.29
C ASP A 53 13.20 4.80 11.54
N PHE A 54 13.47 4.74 10.24
CA PHE A 54 13.36 3.55 9.40
C PHE A 54 14.71 3.01 8.91
N SER A 55 15.84 3.50 9.44
CA SER A 55 17.18 3.15 8.97
C SER A 55 17.46 1.64 9.01
N LEU A 56 16.98 0.92 10.02
CA LEU A 56 17.11 -0.55 10.10
C LEU A 56 16.21 -1.26 9.09
N PHE A 57 14.97 -0.80 8.91
CA PHE A 57 14.07 -1.43 7.95
C PHE A 57 14.51 -1.12 6.50
N LYS A 58 15.03 0.07 6.24
CA LYS A 58 15.68 0.41 4.96
C LYS A 58 16.74 -0.62 4.59
N ARG A 59 17.61 -1.01 5.52
CA ARG A 59 18.64 -2.05 5.30
C ARG A 59 18.02 -3.42 4.98
N ILE A 60 16.88 -3.77 5.61
CA ILE A 60 16.11 -4.98 5.25
C ILE A 60 15.62 -4.89 3.81
N VAL A 61 15.06 -3.74 3.39
CA VAL A 61 14.59 -3.51 2.01
C VAL A 61 15.74 -3.56 0.99
N GLU A 62 16.89 -2.98 1.32
CA GLU A 62 18.11 -3.03 0.48
C GLU A 62 18.60 -4.48 0.31
N ARG A 63 18.68 -5.26 1.39
CA ARG A 63 19.03 -6.68 1.33
C ARG A 63 18.04 -7.54 0.57
N ALA A 64 16.75 -7.18 0.61
CA ALA A 64 15.69 -7.81 -0.15
C ALA A 64 15.74 -7.46 -1.65
N GLY A 65 16.53 -6.46 -2.07
CA GLY A 65 16.55 -5.95 -3.44
C GLY A 65 15.23 -5.26 -3.85
N GLN A 66 14.45 -4.73 -2.88
CA GLN A 66 13.12 -4.17 -3.13
C GLN A 66 13.09 -2.64 -3.23
N MET A 67 14.24 -1.96 -3.18
CA MET A 67 14.29 -0.49 -3.27
C MET A 67 13.75 0.04 -4.59
N ASP A 68 14.05 -0.62 -5.71
CA ASP A 68 13.56 -0.21 -7.04
C ASP A 68 12.06 -0.43 -7.18
N PHE A 69 11.52 -1.49 -6.55
CA PHE A 69 10.07 -1.71 -6.48
C PHE A 69 9.38 -0.57 -5.72
N LEU A 70 9.91 -0.17 -4.57
CA LEU A 70 9.39 0.95 -3.78
C LEU A 70 9.61 2.34 -4.44
N ALA A 71 10.50 2.44 -5.43
CA ALA A 71 10.70 3.62 -6.27
C ALA A 71 9.81 3.62 -7.52
N SER A 72 9.12 2.52 -7.81
CA SER A 72 8.29 2.40 -9.01
C SER A 72 6.91 3.05 -8.80
N ARG A 73 6.27 3.43 -9.92
CA ARG A 73 4.90 3.93 -9.91
C ARG A 73 3.92 2.83 -9.53
N GLY A 74 2.89 3.19 -8.77
CA GLY A 74 1.87 2.25 -8.34
C GLY A 74 0.85 2.90 -7.43
N ALA A 75 -0.07 2.09 -6.92
CA ALA A 75 -1.00 2.46 -5.88
C ALA A 75 -0.81 1.43 -4.75
N LEU A 76 0.06 1.75 -3.79
CA LEU A 76 0.45 0.83 -2.73
C LEU A 76 0.04 1.35 -1.36
N THR A 77 -0.16 0.46 -0.41
CA THR A 77 -0.15 0.76 1.01
C THR A 77 1.04 0.06 1.65
N PHE A 78 1.82 0.81 2.41
CA PHE A 78 3.05 0.32 3.01
C PHE A 78 3.01 0.47 4.53
N PHE A 79 3.36 -0.62 5.23
CA PHE A 79 3.38 -0.71 6.69
C PHE A 79 4.82 -0.92 7.21
N PRO A 80 5.73 0.07 7.06
CA PRO A 80 7.11 -0.08 7.50
C PRO A 80 7.20 -0.05 9.02
N PRO A 81 7.93 -1.00 9.65
CA PRO A 81 8.21 -0.93 11.07
C PRO A 81 9.28 0.12 11.37
N ILE A 82 9.12 0.84 12.46
CA ILE A 82 10.16 1.73 13.00
C ILE A 82 11.33 0.93 13.58
N ASN A 83 12.47 1.60 13.80
CA ASN A 83 13.70 0.97 14.29
C ASN A 83 13.49 0.13 15.56
N SER A 84 12.76 0.64 16.54
CA SER A 84 12.49 -0.12 17.78
C SER A 84 11.70 -1.42 17.53
N GLY A 85 10.84 -1.46 16.50
CA GLY A 85 10.13 -2.66 16.07
C GLY A 85 11.07 -3.67 15.39
N VAL A 86 12.03 -3.19 14.60
CA VAL A 86 13.07 -4.05 14.00
C VAL A 86 14.01 -4.60 15.06
N GLU A 87 14.45 -3.78 16.02
CA GLU A 87 15.30 -4.22 17.12
C GLU A 87 14.64 -5.35 17.95
N LYS A 88 13.37 -5.20 18.29
CA LYS A 88 12.62 -6.26 18.98
C LYS A 88 12.57 -7.55 18.14
N PHE A 89 12.32 -7.43 16.84
CA PHE A 89 12.31 -8.57 15.93
C PHE A 89 13.66 -9.28 15.89
N LEU A 90 14.79 -8.54 15.80
CA LEU A 90 16.13 -9.10 15.82
C LEU A 90 16.38 -9.90 17.12
N GLN A 91 16.03 -9.32 18.27
CA GLN A 91 16.14 -9.98 19.57
C GLN A 91 15.29 -11.27 19.66
N GLU A 92 14.02 -11.19 19.26
CA GLU A 92 13.09 -12.33 19.28
C GLU A 92 13.55 -13.49 18.37
N LYS A 93 14.24 -13.18 17.26
CA LYS A 93 14.74 -14.16 16.30
C LYS A 93 16.19 -14.59 16.56
N GLY A 94 16.88 -13.94 17.52
CA GLY A 94 18.28 -14.24 17.86
C GLY A 94 19.29 -13.76 16.81
N TYR A 95 18.94 -12.76 15.99
CA TYR A 95 19.87 -12.11 15.06
C TYR A 95 20.63 -10.99 15.78
N ALA A 96 21.95 -10.93 15.64
CA ALA A 96 22.74 -9.84 16.18
C ALA A 96 22.59 -8.54 15.35
N SER A 97 22.28 -8.68 14.05
CA SER A 97 22.09 -7.53 13.18
C SER A 97 21.23 -7.87 11.96
N VAL A 98 20.80 -6.85 11.19
CA VAL A 98 20.05 -7.02 9.94
C VAL A 98 20.81 -7.86 8.91
N GLU A 99 22.14 -7.80 8.91
CA GLU A 99 23.01 -8.53 7.97
C GLU A 99 22.94 -10.05 8.15
N GLU A 100 22.54 -10.52 9.31
CA GLU A 100 22.39 -11.97 9.57
C GLU A 100 21.06 -12.51 9.02
N ILE A 101 20.10 -11.65 8.72
CA ILE A 101 18.83 -12.09 8.14
C ILE A 101 19.07 -12.56 6.70
N PRO A 102 18.66 -13.80 6.32
CA PRO A 102 18.77 -14.26 4.92
C PRO A 102 18.03 -13.30 3.96
N ALA A 103 18.62 -13.00 2.81
CA ALA A 103 18.04 -12.05 1.83
C ALA A 103 16.63 -12.47 1.36
N SER A 104 16.39 -13.79 1.19
CA SER A 104 15.07 -14.31 0.85
C SER A 104 14.03 -14.09 1.95
N TYR A 105 14.47 -14.08 3.22
CA TYR A 105 13.58 -13.78 4.33
C TYR A 105 13.34 -12.26 4.44
N CYS A 106 14.35 -11.42 4.16
CA CYS A 106 14.16 -9.98 4.01
C CYS A 106 13.09 -9.66 2.94
N ASP A 107 13.16 -10.30 1.76
CA ASP A 107 12.16 -10.14 0.70
C ASP A 107 10.74 -10.52 1.19
N THR A 108 10.64 -11.62 1.92
CA THR A 108 9.37 -12.06 2.52
C THR A 108 8.83 -11.03 3.52
N LEU A 109 9.68 -10.46 4.39
CA LEU A 109 9.28 -9.44 5.37
C LEU A 109 8.81 -8.14 4.68
N VAL A 110 9.52 -7.68 3.64
CA VAL A 110 9.12 -6.49 2.89
C VAL A 110 7.77 -6.70 2.20
N LYS A 111 7.59 -7.81 1.51
CA LYS A 111 6.34 -8.16 0.84
C LYS A 111 5.17 -8.34 1.80
N ALA A 112 5.43 -8.79 3.03
CA ALA A 112 4.40 -8.88 4.07
C ALA A 112 3.86 -7.52 4.50
N CYS A 113 4.66 -6.46 4.36
CA CYS A 113 4.30 -5.08 4.73
C CYS A 113 3.66 -4.28 3.59
N LEU A 114 3.41 -4.88 2.42
CA LEU A 114 2.92 -4.19 1.23
C LEU A 114 1.55 -4.73 0.80
N VAL A 115 0.64 -3.81 0.48
CA VAL A 115 -0.68 -4.10 -0.13
C VAL A 115 -0.77 -3.40 -1.47
N ALA A 116 -1.23 -4.12 -2.51
CA ALA A 116 -1.28 -3.62 -3.90
C ALA A 116 -2.52 -2.73 -4.16
N ARG A 117 -2.82 -1.82 -3.26
CA ARG A 117 -3.80 -0.74 -3.42
C ARG A 117 -3.52 0.38 -2.42
N THR A 118 -3.99 1.60 -2.68
CA THR A 118 -3.94 2.70 -1.72
C THR A 118 -5.14 2.62 -0.77
N ALA A 119 -4.89 2.55 0.53
CA ALA A 119 -5.91 2.45 1.56
C ALA A 119 -5.57 3.34 2.76
N PHE A 120 -6.34 4.40 2.95
CA PHE A 120 -6.21 5.30 4.10
C PHE A 120 -6.99 4.78 5.31
N THR A 121 -6.46 4.98 6.52
CA THR A 121 -7.07 4.45 7.76
C THR A 121 -8.47 4.99 8.05
N TYR A 122 -8.82 6.19 7.59
CA TYR A 122 -10.16 6.75 7.75
C TYR A 122 -11.22 6.05 6.89
N ASN A 123 -10.80 5.21 5.93
CA ASN A 123 -11.67 4.36 5.13
C ASN A 123 -11.75 2.92 5.66
N PHE A 124 -11.02 2.59 6.73
CA PHE A 124 -11.05 1.24 7.28
C PHE A 124 -12.36 0.98 8.03
N ALA A 125 -12.96 -0.18 7.77
CA ALA A 125 -14.00 -0.73 8.63
C ALA A 125 -13.41 -1.13 10.00
N GLN A 126 -14.26 -1.41 10.98
CA GLN A 126 -13.84 -1.90 12.29
C GLN A 126 -12.92 -3.13 12.20
N THR A 127 -13.19 -4.00 11.21
CA THR A 127 -12.30 -5.08 10.80
C THR A 127 -12.15 -5.00 9.29
N GLN A 128 -10.95 -4.70 8.83
CA GLN A 128 -10.59 -4.63 7.41
C GLN A 128 -9.68 -5.80 7.08
N GLN A 129 -10.02 -6.51 6.01
CA GLN A 129 -9.14 -7.54 5.46
C GLN A 129 -8.57 -7.07 4.13
N GLU A 130 -7.25 -7.15 4.01
CA GLU A 130 -6.47 -6.92 2.79
C GLU A 130 -5.61 -8.13 2.50
N ASN A 131 -5.15 -8.28 1.27
CA ASN A 131 -4.09 -9.23 0.96
C ASN A 131 -2.78 -8.46 0.74
N ASN A 132 -1.71 -8.92 1.38
CA ASN A 132 -0.39 -8.38 1.10
C ASN A 132 0.16 -8.91 -0.24
N THR A 133 1.33 -8.44 -0.65
CA THR A 133 1.94 -8.86 -1.93
C THR A 133 2.46 -10.31 -1.94
N LEU A 134 2.33 -11.05 -0.83
CA LEU A 134 2.51 -12.51 -0.73
C LEU A 134 1.18 -13.27 -0.89
N ASP A 135 0.08 -12.55 -1.17
CA ASP A 135 -1.28 -13.10 -1.22
C ASP A 135 -1.76 -13.69 0.13
N LEU A 136 -1.18 -13.19 1.23
CA LEU A 136 -1.56 -13.56 2.58
C LEU A 136 -2.46 -12.50 3.21
N PRO A 137 -3.45 -12.89 4.04
CA PRO A 137 -4.37 -11.94 4.64
C PRO A 137 -3.67 -11.04 5.66
N LEU A 138 -3.94 -9.73 5.55
CA LEU A 138 -3.70 -8.72 6.55
C LEU A 138 -5.05 -8.33 7.17
N ILE A 139 -5.28 -8.71 8.39
CA ILE A 139 -6.49 -8.37 9.14
C ILE A 139 -6.18 -7.16 10.02
N ILE A 140 -6.76 -6.02 9.68
CA ILE A 140 -6.61 -4.78 10.42
C ILE A 140 -7.85 -4.61 11.29
N GLN A 141 -7.65 -4.57 12.60
CA GLN A 141 -8.71 -4.40 13.59
C GLN A 141 -8.56 -3.04 14.25
N THR A 142 -9.60 -2.21 14.17
CA THR A 142 -9.69 -0.93 14.86
C THR A 142 -10.73 -1.09 15.96
N SER A 143 -10.28 -1.19 17.21
CA SER A 143 -11.15 -1.38 18.37
C SER A 143 -11.07 -0.14 19.28
N GLY A 144 -12.23 0.36 19.69
CA GLY A 144 -12.32 1.46 20.65
C GLY A 144 -11.77 1.12 22.04
N ASP A 145 -11.57 -0.17 22.33
CA ASP A 145 -11.05 -0.66 23.62
C ASP A 145 -9.51 -0.63 23.69
N THR A 146 -8.84 -0.47 22.55
CA THR A 146 -7.38 -0.39 22.49
C THR A 146 -6.97 1.01 22.04
N VAL A 147 -6.32 1.75 22.95
CA VAL A 147 -5.88 3.13 22.70
C VAL A 147 -4.39 3.27 22.91
N ASP A 148 -3.79 4.26 22.23
CA ASP A 148 -2.40 4.67 22.46
C ASP A 148 -2.24 5.51 23.73
N ALA A 149 -1.01 5.98 23.99
CA ALA A 149 -0.69 6.82 25.15
C ALA A 149 -1.47 8.16 25.16
N ASN A 150 -1.99 8.62 24.01
CA ASN A 150 -2.76 9.85 23.85
C ASN A 150 -4.29 9.61 23.90
N GLY A 151 -4.71 8.36 24.13
CA GLY A 151 -6.12 7.97 24.18
C GLY A 151 -6.77 7.81 22.80
N MET A 152 -5.98 7.78 21.71
CA MET A 152 -6.49 7.54 20.37
C MET A 152 -6.61 6.06 20.06
N THR A 153 -7.68 5.67 19.40
CA THR A 153 -7.93 4.28 19.00
C THR A 153 -6.80 3.74 18.13
N LEU A 154 -6.28 2.57 18.48
CA LEU A 154 -5.27 1.85 17.71
C LEU A 154 -5.88 0.97 16.64
N SER A 155 -5.21 0.91 15.48
CA SER A 155 -5.45 -0.10 14.46
C SER A 155 -4.35 -1.16 14.54
N ILE A 156 -4.72 -2.40 14.80
CA ILE A 156 -3.78 -3.52 14.98
C ILE A 156 -3.86 -4.46 13.79
N ILE A 157 -2.71 -4.79 13.22
CA ILE A 157 -2.56 -5.68 12.06
C ILE A 157 -2.20 -7.08 12.54
N ASN A 158 -3.00 -8.08 12.17
CA ASN A 158 -2.81 -9.51 12.47
C ASN A 158 -2.53 -9.81 13.95
N ARG A 159 -2.95 -8.95 14.87
CA ARG A 159 -2.59 -9.00 16.31
C ARG A 159 -1.07 -8.95 16.56
N GLN A 160 -0.28 -8.50 15.59
CA GLN A 160 1.19 -8.47 15.66
C GLN A 160 1.73 -7.06 15.85
N ALA A 161 1.20 -6.09 15.09
CA ALA A 161 1.72 -4.73 15.04
C ALA A 161 0.60 -3.71 15.11
N ALA A 162 0.83 -2.61 15.82
CA ALA A 162 -0.06 -1.47 15.87
C ALA A 162 0.40 -0.39 14.87
N ILE A 163 -0.55 0.23 14.16
CA ILE A 163 -0.29 1.42 13.35
C ILE A 163 -0.03 2.60 14.28
N ILE A 164 1.05 3.33 14.06
CA ILE A 164 1.44 4.49 14.85
C ILE A 164 0.57 5.68 14.44
N ASN A 165 -0.29 6.14 15.36
CA ASN A 165 -1.30 7.16 15.08
C ASN A 165 -0.73 8.48 14.58
N GLU A 166 0.41 8.91 15.10
CA GLU A 166 1.07 10.17 14.77
C GLU A 166 1.69 10.17 13.36
N LEU A 167 1.95 8.99 12.81
CA LEU A 167 2.67 8.82 11.54
C LEU A 167 1.81 8.20 10.42
N LYS A 168 0.55 7.86 10.72
CA LYS A 168 -0.32 7.19 9.74
C LYS A 168 -0.84 8.15 8.65
N ASN A 169 -1.26 7.58 7.52
CA ASN A 169 -1.81 8.29 6.37
C ASN A 169 -0.82 9.27 5.69
N ASP A 170 0.48 9.01 5.82
CA ASP A 170 1.47 9.81 5.11
C ASP A 170 1.44 9.48 3.62
N SER A 171 1.09 10.48 2.81
CA SER A 171 0.89 10.32 1.38
C SER A 171 2.20 10.47 0.62
N VAL A 172 2.49 9.49 -0.22
CA VAL A 172 3.63 9.50 -1.15
C VAL A 172 3.12 9.31 -2.58
N GLU A 173 3.97 9.60 -3.57
CA GLU A 173 3.56 9.57 -4.99
C GLU A 173 3.04 8.21 -5.46
N ASN A 174 3.55 7.12 -4.90
CA ASN A 174 3.14 5.77 -5.26
C ASN A 174 2.24 5.09 -4.22
N GLY A 175 1.61 5.89 -3.31
CA GLY A 175 0.63 5.36 -2.38
C GLY A 175 0.56 6.04 -1.03
N VAL A 176 0.35 5.26 0.03
CA VAL A 176 0.24 5.73 1.40
C VAL A 176 1.08 4.88 2.35
N VAL A 177 1.67 5.54 3.35
CA VAL A 177 2.52 4.89 4.36
C VAL A 177 1.83 4.94 5.72
N HIS A 178 1.82 3.81 6.43
CA HIS A 178 1.34 3.67 7.79
C HIS A 178 2.42 2.98 8.64
N PRO A 179 3.32 3.72 9.26
CA PRO A 179 4.33 3.16 10.13
C PRO A 179 3.73 2.30 11.26
N VAL A 180 4.43 1.21 11.58
CA VAL A 180 4.01 0.25 12.59
C VAL A 180 5.07 0.05 13.67
N ASP A 181 4.64 -0.34 14.86
CA ASP A 181 5.50 -0.52 16.03
C ASP A 181 6.28 -1.84 16.07
N ARG A 182 5.97 -2.78 15.16
CA ARG A 182 6.61 -4.11 15.06
C ARG A 182 6.70 -4.59 13.63
N VAL A 183 7.64 -5.51 13.37
CA VAL A 183 7.76 -6.18 12.07
C VAL A 183 6.58 -7.14 11.86
N LEU A 184 5.92 -7.01 10.71
CA LEU A 184 4.88 -7.96 10.28
C LEU A 184 5.53 -9.25 9.78
N VAL A 185 5.41 -10.30 10.56
CA VAL A 185 5.90 -11.63 10.19
C VAL A 185 4.79 -12.41 9.52
N PRO A 186 4.96 -12.83 8.25
CA PRO A 186 3.91 -13.57 7.55
C PRO A 186 3.73 -14.96 8.17
N ASN A 187 2.52 -15.24 8.61
CA ASN A 187 2.12 -16.58 9.02
C ASN A 187 1.70 -17.38 7.78
N LYS A 188 2.58 -18.22 7.28
CA LYS A 188 2.31 -19.10 6.12
C LYS A 188 1.25 -20.17 6.41
N SER A 189 0.91 -20.40 7.68
CA SER A 189 -0.14 -21.33 8.06
C SER A 189 -0.85 -20.84 9.34
N LEU A 190 -1.91 -20.07 9.15
CA LEU A 190 -2.77 -19.67 10.28
C LEU A 190 -3.38 -20.90 10.98
N GLY A 191 -3.66 -21.95 10.24
CA GLY A 191 -4.22 -23.20 10.76
C GLY A 191 -3.18 -24.10 11.43
N SER A 192 -2.09 -24.43 10.75
CA SER A 192 -1.11 -25.40 11.29
C SER A 192 -0.27 -24.80 12.42
N SER A 193 0.15 -23.52 12.36
CA SER A 193 0.96 -22.95 13.43
C SER A 193 0.16 -22.66 14.71
N LEU A 194 -1.12 -22.29 14.61
CA LEU A 194 -2.01 -22.17 15.77
C LEU A 194 -2.26 -23.55 16.40
N LEU A 195 -2.42 -24.59 15.59
CA LEU A 195 -2.61 -25.94 16.04
C LEU A 195 -1.34 -26.54 16.65
N ASP A 196 -0.15 -26.23 16.08
CA ASP A 196 1.13 -26.63 16.64
C ASP A 196 1.41 -25.93 17.99
N GLN A 197 1.09 -24.64 18.10
CA GLN A 197 1.24 -23.89 19.39
C GLN A 197 0.25 -24.34 20.46
N LYS A 198 -0.92 -24.87 20.08
CA LYS A 198 -1.99 -25.28 20.98
C LYS A 198 -2.27 -26.78 20.90
N HIS A 199 -1.29 -27.56 20.51
CA HIS A 199 -1.38 -29.01 20.35
C HIS A 199 -2.03 -29.67 21.56
N ASP A 200 -1.65 -29.27 22.77
CA ASP A 200 -2.16 -29.83 24.01
C ASP A 200 -3.63 -29.50 24.31
N GLU A 201 -4.13 -28.38 23.76
CA GLU A 201 -5.54 -27.96 23.90
C GLU A 201 -6.46 -28.61 22.84
N TYR A 202 -5.93 -28.94 21.64
CA TYR A 202 -6.70 -29.39 20.49
C TYR A 202 -6.21 -30.72 19.89
N THR A 203 -5.70 -31.61 20.70
CA THR A 203 -5.07 -32.89 20.29
C THR A 203 -5.91 -33.70 19.30
N ILE A 204 -7.20 -33.86 19.56
CA ILE A 204 -8.10 -34.66 18.69
C ILE A 204 -8.27 -34.00 17.32
N PHE A 205 -8.40 -32.69 17.28
CA PHE A 205 -8.55 -31.94 16.03
C PHE A 205 -7.24 -31.91 15.23
N TYR A 206 -6.11 -31.77 15.89
CA TYR A 206 -4.78 -31.87 15.31
C TYR A 206 -4.51 -33.23 14.65
N GLU A 207 -4.82 -34.32 15.35
CA GLU A 207 -4.70 -35.68 14.82
C GLU A 207 -5.64 -35.93 13.63
N ALA A 208 -6.85 -35.39 13.65
CA ALA A 208 -7.79 -35.48 12.54
C ALA A 208 -7.25 -34.79 11.28
N LEU A 209 -6.69 -33.58 11.41
CA LEU A 209 -6.08 -32.86 10.29
C LEU A 209 -4.86 -33.57 9.71
N ARG A 210 -3.97 -34.14 10.55
CA ARG A 210 -2.82 -34.91 10.09
C ARG A 210 -3.18 -36.16 9.27
N ARG A 211 -4.36 -36.74 9.50
CA ARG A 211 -4.84 -37.92 8.76
C ARG A 211 -5.48 -37.58 7.43
N THR A 212 -5.85 -36.29 7.22
CA THR A 212 -6.55 -35.81 6.01
C THR A 212 -5.65 -35.02 5.06
N ALA A 213 -4.42 -34.67 5.47
CA ALA A 213 -3.41 -33.96 4.68
C ALA A 213 -2.42 -34.95 4.06
#